data_62427b1cfd8411d9362e8589317a09e6
#
_entry.id   62427b1cfd8411d9362e8589317a09e6
#
_cell.length_a   1.000
_cell.length_b   1.000
_cell.length_c   1.000
_cell.angle_alpha   90.00
_cell.angle_beta   90.00
_cell.angle_gamma   90.00
#
_symmetry.space_group_name_H-M   'P 1'
#
loop_
_entity.id
_entity.type
_entity.pdbx_description
1 polymer ?
#
loop_
_entity_poly.entity_id
_entity_poly.type
_entity_poly.pdbx_seq_one_letter_code
_entity_poly.pdbx_strand_id
1 'polypeptide(L)'
;MNETMIEKGFTEPTDRVKRLKKMIVEARPMVETYRAQLVTQTYKETEGMTAIMRRAKVDENLFNNLPIVIRDEELIVGSPCVHPRSSDVGIEYSYADLANELETMQTRTCDQFDISEEDKEVVRHFDDYWKGHTMSDYAWSLMSPECQACQTHAVFNAGNYMYAGVGHVCCYYEKVLKIGFQGIIKEVLEAMNKVDRKKPEAIKQLQFYKALLITYTAAINHAHRYGKLAAEMAAKEMNPQRKAELEQISKNCYKVPEKPAETWWEALQSFWFVHNLINLETNAHSYSPGPFDRYMNPYYINDKSITKEFAQELLDCLFVKFNDKNKVRDDISAQAFAGYQMFELIALGGTDEEGNDLTNEMSYMCLDALAHVGMPMPSVGSRIGNQTPDEFLYRNIEVIRLGYGMPNLFNDEVIIPAMVNRGIPLRVARTYNPSGCVEPDIAHKYDGWHDACAFNVAKVMDITLNNGRAFGDQIGPKTGEITEFTCIEDFINAFEKQMEFFVRNMVEADNCIDTAHGDLVPLPFESGLIEGCIEKGKSVQEGGAIWNFSGPQGVGIIDAGDCLYSIQKNVFEDHKFAEADRKSTRLN
;
A
#
# COMPACT_ATOMS: atom_id res chain seq x y z
N MET A 1 -29.95 -9.49 1.80
CA MET A 1 -29.31 -9.23 3.08
C MET A 1 -29.49 -10.43 3.99
N ASN A 2 -28.52 -10.69 4.83
CA ASN A 2 -28.64 -11.74 5.83
C ASN A 2 -29.62 -11.26 6.92
N GLU A 3 -30.62 -12.07 7.30
CA GLU A 3 -31.58 -11.77 8.42
C GLU A 3 -30.86 -11.25 9.67
N THR A 4 -29.62 -11.74 9.89
CA THR A 4 -28.75 -11.33 10.99
C THR A 4 -28.44 -9.82 11.02
N MET A 5 -28.35 -9.14 9.85
CA MET A 5 -28.07 -7.70 9.79
C MET A 5 -29.28 -6.87 10.26
N ILE A 6 -30.49 -7.29 9.91
CA ILE A 6 -31.74 -6.62 10.36
C ILE A 6 -31.87 -6.71 11.86
N GLU A 7 -31.61 -7.89 12.43
CA GLU A 7 -31.70 -8.14 13.89
C GLU A 7 -30.72 -7.29 14.71
N LYS A 8 -29.60 -6.86 14.08
CA LYS A 8 -28.55 -6.06 14.73
C LYS A 8 -28.65 -4.55 14.47
N GLY A 9 -29.72 -4.10 13.84
CA GLY A 9 -29.96 -2.68 13.57
C GLY A 9 -29.11 -2.08 12.44
N PHE A 10 -28.56 -2.90 11.53
CA PHE A 10 -27.97 -2.43 10.29
C PHE A 10 -29.07 -2.14 9.26
N THR A 11 -28.89 -1.06 8.51
CA THR A 11 -29.75 -0.75 7.36
C THR A 11 -29.40 -1.62 6.15
N GLU A 12 -30.28 -1.66 5.14
CA GLU A 12 -29.96 -2.30 3.86
C GLU A 12 -29.13 -1.38 2.97
N PRO A 13 -28.13 -1.89 2.26
CA PRO A 13 -27.51 -1.14 1.16
C PRO A 13 -28.55 -0.91 0.05
N THR A 14 -28.41 0.22 -0.65
CA THR A 14 -29.30 0.54 -1.79
C THR A 14 -29.14 -0.48 -2.93
N ASP A 15 -30.13 -0.53 -3.81
CA ASP A 15 -30.05 -1.42 -4.98
C ASP A 15 -28.91 -1.04 -5.92
N ARG A 16 -28.52 0.24 -5.99
CA ARG A 16 -27.33 0.71 -6.70
C ARG A 16 -26.07 0.05 -6.16
N VAL A 17 -25.86 0.11 -4.85
CA VAL A 17 -24.70 -0.50 -4.17
C VAL A 17 -24.64 -2.00 -4.42
N LYS A 18 -25.78 -2.69 -4.36
CA LYS A 18 -25.87 -4.12 -4.68
C LYS A 18 -25.47 -4.43 -6.12
N ARG A 19 -25.89 -3.60 -7.11
CA ARG A 19 -25.53 -3.78 -8.52
C ARG A 19 -24.06 -3.47 -8.78
N LEU A 20 -23.51 -2.40 -8.22
CA LEU A 20 -22.08 -2.07 -8.32
C LEU A 20 -21.21 -3.17 -7.71
N LYS A 21 -21.57 -3.64 -6.50
CA LYS A 21 -20.90 -4.80 -5.88
C LYS A 21 -20.93 -6.03 -6.78
N LYS A 22 -22.11 -6.35 -7.34
CA LYS A 22 -22.27 -7.50 -8.23
C LYS A 22 -21.36 -7.36 -9.46
N MET A 23 -21.29 -6.19 -10.08
CA MET A 23 -20.41 -5.92 -11.22
C MET A 23 -18.95 -6.24 -10.92
N ILE A 24 -18.45 -5.79 -9.74
CA ILE A 24 -17.06 -6.04 -9.34
C ILE A 24 -16.85 -7.53 -9.02
N VAL A 25 -17.75 -8.18 -8.28
CA VAL A 25 -17.59 -9.58 -7.85
C VAL A 25 -17.64 -10.54 -9.03
N GLU A 26 -18.51 -10.28 -10.01
CA GLU A 26 -18.67 -11.13 -11.20
C GLU A 26 -17.60 -10.87 -12.27
N ALA A 27 -16.88 -9.73 -12.21
CA ALA A 27 -15.81 -9.42 -13.14
C ALA A 27 -14.63 -10.38 -12.96
N ARG A 28 -14.18 -10.96 -14.08
CA ARG A 28 -12.92 -11.69 -14.10
C ARG A 28 -11.77 -10.71 -14.24
N PRO A 29 -10.77 -10.74 -13.33
CA PRO A 29 -9.65 -9.81 -13.41
C PRO A 29 -8.88 -9.92 -14.72
N MET A 30 -8.42 -8.79 -15.24
CA MET A 30 -7.58 -8.74 -16.44
C MET A 30 -6.24 -8.05 -16.13
N VAL A 31 -5.21 -8.42 -16.88
CA VAL A 31 -3.98 -7.63 -16.97
C VAL A 31 -4.12 -6.65 -18.13
N GLU A 32 -3.92 -5.37 -17.87
CA GLU A 32 -3.94 -4.30 -18.88
C GLU A 32 -2.55 -3.66 -18.99
N THR A 33 -2.03 -3.56 -20.21
CA THR A 33 -0.66 -3.06 -20.46
C THR A 33 -0.57 -1.57 -20.79
N TYR A 34 -1.68 -0.83 -20.81
CA TYR A 34 -1.70 0.60 -21.17
C TYR A 34 -0.70 1.44 -20.35
N ARG A 35 -0.66 1.23 -19.01
CA ARG A 35 0.28 1.92 -18.15
C ARG A 35 1.72 1.61 -18.55
N ALA A 36 2.06 0.34 -18.70
CA ALA A 36 3.41 -0.10 -19.06
C ALA A 36 3.87 0.44 -20.43
N GLN A 37 2.96 0.52 -21.40
CA GLN A 37 3.27 1.10 -22.71
C GLN A 37 3.61 2.60 -22.61
N LEU A 38 2.79 3.38 -21.90
CA LEU A 38 3.02 4.83 -21.69
C LEU A 38 4.31 5.09 -20.90
N VAL A 39 4.58 4.28 -19.86
CA VAL A 39 5.82 4.33 -19.09
C VAL A 39 7.02 4.06 -20.01
N THR A 40 6.99 2.95 -20.76
CA THR A 40 8.07 2.57 -21.67
C THR A 40 8.35 3.64 -22.72
N GLN A 41 7.31 4.19 -23.34
CA GLN A 41 7.43 5.30 -24.29
C GLN A 41 8.14 6.48 -23.64
N THR A 42 7.67 6.91 -22.46
CA THR A 42 8.25 8.09 -21.78
C THR A 42 9.69 7.85 -21.37
N TYR A 43 10.05 6.66 -20.91
CA TYR A 43 11.42 6.34 -20.54
C TYR A 43 12.37 6.41 -21.77
N LYS A 44 11.92 5.95 -22.94
CA LYS A 44 12.68 6.10 -24.21
C LYS A 44 12.85 7.57 -24.62
N GLU A 45 11.80 8.37 -24.48
CA GLU A 45 11.81 9.79 -24.87
C GLU A 45 12.61 10.69 -23.90
N THR A 46 12.82 10.24 -22.67
CA THR A 46 13.45 11.02 -21.60
C THR A 46 14.83 10.51 -21.20
N GLU A 47 15.48 9.72 -22.04
CA GLU A 47 16.87 9.29 -21.79
C GLU A 47 17.80 10.48 -21.55
N GLY A 48 18.67 10.36 -20.53
CA GLY A 48 19.59 11.42 -20.11
C GLY A 48 19.00 12.49 -19.19
N MET A 49 17.69 12.49 -18.93
CA MET A 49 17.11 13.32 -17.86
C MET A 49 17.39 12.70 -16.48
N THR A 50 17.34 13.53 -15.42
CA THR A 50 17.42 13.02 -14.04
C THR A 50 16.18 12.20 -13.70
N ALA A 51 16.32 11.21 -12.81
CA ALA A 51 15.25 10.27 -12.45
C ALA A 51 13.95 10.99 -12.05
N ILE A 52 14.04 11.99 -11.17
CA ILE A 52 12.86 12.76 -10.74
C ILE A 52 12.15 13.46 -11.90
N MET A 53 12.88 13.97 -12.88
CA MET A 53 12.27 14.60 -14.05
C MET A 53 11.68 13.57 -15.02
N ARG A 54 12.31 12.39 -15.16
CA ARG A 54 11.75 11.29 -15.94
C ARG A 54 10.43 10.82 -15.34
N ARG A 55 10.38 10.64 -14.01
CA ARG A 55 9.15 10.25 -13.29
C ARG A 55 8.05 11.28 -13.45
N ALA A 56 8.35 12.57 -13.30
CA ALA A 56 7.35 13.61 -13.55
C ALA A 56 6.80 13.58 -14.99
N LYS A 57 7.63 13.23 -15.99
CA LYS A 57 7.17 13.04 -17.37
C LYS A 57 6.35 11.77 -17.55
N VAL A 58 6.65 10.71 -16.79
CA VAL A 58 5.81 9.50 -16.73
C VAL A 58 4.43 9.87 -16.20
N ASP A 59 4.34 10.58 -15.07
CA ASP A 59 3.06 11.01 -14.49
C ASP A 59 2.29 11.92 -15.46
N GLU A 60 2.98 12.87 -16.10
CA GLU A 60 2.38 13.73 -17.12
C GLU A 60 1.75 12.91 -18.25
N ASN A 61 2.45 11.90 -18.76
CA ASN A 61 1.96 11.04 -19.83
C ASN A 61 0.81 10.14 -19.34
N LEU A 62 0.96 9.50 -18.20
CA LEU A 62 -0.08 8.63 -17.61
C LEU A 62 -1.37 9.40 -17.36
N PHE A 63 -1.29 10.51 -16.62
CA PHE A 63 -2.48 11.25 -16.18
C PHE A 63 -3.22 11.93 -17.35
N ASN A 64 -2.50 12.29 -18.41
CA ASN A 64 -3.11 12.88 -19.60
C ASN A 64 -3.64 11.85 -20.61
N ASN A 65 -3.08 10.64 -20.69
CA ASN A 65 -3.31 9.75 -21.83
C ASN A 65 -3.83 8.35 -21.47
N LEU A 66 -3.74 7.91 -20.19
CA LEU A 66 -4.30 6.62 -19.79
C LEU A 66 -5.81 6.57 -20.17
N PRO A 67 -6.32 5.47 -20.73
CA PRO A 67 -7.75 5.31 -20.98
C PRO A 67 -8.57 5.53 -19.71
N ILE A 68 -9.69 6.24 -19.84
CA ILE A 68 -10.60 6.52 -18.72
C ILE A 68 -12.00 5.99 -19.01
N VAL A 69 -12.70 5.58 -17.97
CA VAL A 69 -14.04 5.01 -18.05
C VAL A 69 -14.93 5.54 -16.91
N ILE A 70 -16.20 5.75 -17.21
CA ILE A 70 -17.27 5.93 -16.23
C ILE A 70 -18.27 4.81 -16.49
N ARG A 71 -18.42 3.89 -15.53
CA ARG A 71 -19.32 2.74 -15.68
C ARG A 71 -20.73 3.11 -15.26
N ASP A 72 -21.68 2.26 -15.64
CA ASP A 72 -23.07 2.46 -15.27
C ASP A 72 -23.23 2.58 -13.74
N GLU A 73 -24.07 3.51 -13.32
CA GLU A 73 -24.42 3.76 -11.92
C GLU A 73 -23.30 4.27 -11.00
N GLU A 74 -22.06 4.38 -11.46
CA GLU A 74 -20.99 4.97 -10.65
C GLU A 74 -21.32 6.42 -10.28
N LEU A 75 -21.19 6.74 -8.98
CA LEU A 75 -21.29 8.08 -8.43
C LEU A 75 -19.91 8.66 -8.11
N ILE A 76 -18.94 7.81 -7.77
CA ILE A 76 -17.54 8.16 -7.59
C ILE A 76 -16.77 7.59 -8.77
N VAL A 77 -16.11 8.46 -9.54
CA VAL A 77 -15.45 8.08 -10.80
C VAL A 77 -13.94 8.12 -10.69
N GLY A 78 -13.27 7.36 -11.52
CA GLY A 78 -11.82 7.19 -11.52
C GLY A 78 -11.46 5.71 -11.38
N SER A 79 -10.80 5.15 -12.38
CA SER A 79 -10.36 3.75 -12.36
C SER A 79 -8.97 3.65 -12.95
N PRO A 80 -8.07 2.84 -12.38
CA PRO A 80 -6.73 2.65 -12.92
C PRO A 80 -6.72 1.80 -14.19
N CYS A 81 -7.77 0.98 -14.38
CA CYS A 81 -7.97 0.08 -15.51
C CYS A 81 -9.35 0.28 -16.14
N VAL A 82 -9.50 -0.09 -17.41
CA VAL A 82 -10.77 -0.01 -18.13
C VAL A 82 -11.73 -1.10 -17.65
N HIS A 83 -11.25 -2.35 -17.52
CA HIS A 83 -12.05 -3.43 -17.00
C HIS A 83 -12.10 -3.40 -15.46
N PRO A 84 -13.25 -3.77 -14.87
CA PRO A 84 -13.36 -3.85 -13.43
C PRO A 84 -12.40 -4.89 -12.83
N ARG A 85 -11.91 -4.63 -11.62
CA ARG A 85 -11.07 -5.55 -10.85
C ARG A 85 -9.79 -5.97 -11.57
N SER A 86 -9.26 -5.12 -12.46
CA SER A 86 -8.07 -5.43 -13.26
C SER A 86 -6.80 -4.86 -12.66
N SER A 87 -5.67 -5.31 -13.16
CA SER A 87 -4.33 -4.88 -12.77
C SER A 87 -3.62 -4.22 -13.92
N ASP A 88 -2.99 -3.09 -13.65
CA ASP A 88 -1.95 -2.51 -14.47
C ASP A 88 -0.59 -3.16 -14.18
N VAL A 89 0.42 -2.86 -15.00
CA VAL A 89 1.77 -3.41 -14.90
C VAL A 89 2.77 -2.32 -14.55
N GLY A 90 3.52 -2.53 -13.45
CA GLY A 90 4.63 -1.66 -13.00
C GLY A 90 5.95 -2.04 -13.65
N ILE A 91 6.03 -1.85 -14.98
CA ILE A 91 7.15 -2.32 -15.81
C ILE A 91 8.51 -1.78 -15.36
N GLU A 92 8.57 -0.56 -14.86
CA GLU A 92 9.78 0.10 -14.39
C GLU A 92 10.35 -0.53 -13.11
N TYR A 93 9.51 -1.23 -12.35
CA TYR A 93 9.94 -1.94 -11.15
C TYR A 93 10.40 -3.36 -11.49
N SER A 94 9.51 -4.16 -12.07
CA SER A 94 9.79 -5.54 -12.52
C SER A 94 8.71 -6.03 -13.49
N TYR A 95 9.06 -6.98 -14.34
CA TYR A 95 8.11 -7.65 -15.24
C TYR A 95 8.42 -9.12 -15.47
N ALA A 96 9.55 -9.62 -14.97
CA ALA A 96 10.03 -10.96 -15.30
C ALA A 96 9.03 -12.04 -14.89
N ASP A 97 8.43 -11.91 -13.70
CA ASP A 97 7.45 -12.89 -13.21
C ASP A 97 6.19 -12.91 -14.08
N LEU A 98 5.69 -11.72 -14.47
CA LEU A 98 4.57 -11.61 -15.40
C LEU A 98 4.91 -12.28 -16.74
N ALA A 99 6.08 -12.01 -17.30
CA ALA A 99 6.51 -12.59 -18.58
C ALA A 99 6.63 -14.12 -18.52
N ASN A 100 7.09 -14.66 -17.40
CA ASN A 100 7.23 -16.11 -17.21
C ASN A 100 5.88 -16.82 -17.05
N GLU A 101 4.84 -16.12 -16.59
CA GLU A 101 3.53 -16.72 -16.28
C GLU A 101 2.43 -16.42 -17.31
N LEU A 102 2.74 -15.76 -18.42
CA LEU A 102 1.76 -15.35 -19.44
C LEU A 102 0.80 -16.46 -19.89
N GLU A 103 1.28 -17.71 -19.96
CA GLU A 103 0.47 -18.85 -20.43
C GLU A 103 -0.24 -19.58 -19.28
N THR A 104 0.19 -19.41 -18.04
CA THR A 104 -0.35 -20.12 -16.87
C THR A 104 -1.28 -19.27 -16.02
N MET A 105 -1.17 -17.96 -16.09
CA MET A 105 -1.88 -17.00 -15.26
C MET A 105 -3.41 -17.16 -15.29
N GLN A 106 -3.97 -17.55 -16.42
CA GLN A 106 -5.42 -17.77 -16.58
C GLN A 106 -5.93 -19.02 -15.87
N THR A 107 -5.06 -19.98 -15.60
CA THR A 107 -5.41 -21.32 -15.09
C THR A 107 -4.76 -21.68 -13.76
N ARG A 108 -3.92 -20.82 -13.20
CA ARG A 108 -3.27 -21.03 -11.90
C ARG A 108 -4.30 -21.13 -10.78
N THR A 109 -3.92 -21.64 -9.61
CA THR A 109 -4.84 -21.98 -8.52
C THR A 109 -5.45 -20.77 -7.82
N CYS A 110 -4.71 -19.65 -7.73
CA CYS A 110 -5.10 -18.43 -7.03
C CYS A 110 -4.96 -17.22 -7.94
N ASP A 111 -5.76 -16.18 -7.69
CA ASP A 111 -5.70 -14.86 -8.38
C ASP A 111 -5.51 -14.99 -9.90
N GLN A 112 -6.43 -15.73 -10.52
CA GLN A 112 -6.42 -15.91 -11.99
C GLN A 112 -6.70 -14.58 -12.68
N PHE A 113 -5.86 -14.23 -13.66
CA PHE A 113 -6.06 -13.08 -14.53
C PHE A 113 -6.22 -13.51 -15.97
N ASP A 114 -7.18 -12.91 -16.67
CA ASP A 114 -7.19 -12.96 -18.12
C ASP A 114 -6.20 -11.93 -18.68
N ILE A 115 -5.60 -12.26 -19.81
CA ILE A 115 -4.75 -11.36 -20.57
C ILE A 115 -5.06 -11.56 -22.06
N SER A 116 -5.24 -10.47 -22.80
CA SER A 116 -5.48 -10.55 -24.23
C SER A 116 -4.22 -11.00 -24.99
N GLU A 117 -4.38 -11.61 -26.17
CA GLU A 117 -3.22 -11.97 -27.00
C GLU A 117 -2.43 -10.72 -27.44
N GLU A 118 -3.10 -9.57 -27.61
CA GLU A 118 -2.45 -8.29 -27.89
C GLU A 118 -1.56 -7.85 -26.70
N ASP A 119 -2.07 -7.90 -25.48
CA ASP A 119 -1.30 -7.58 -24.27
C ASP A 119 -0.15 -8.57 -24.04
N LYS A 120 -0.35 -9.87 -24.32
CA LYS A 120 0.75 -10.86 -24.25
C LYS A 120 1.89 -10.50 -25.21
N GLU A 121 1.57 -10.10 -26.45
CA GLU A 121 2.59 -9.66 -27.41
C GLU A 121 3.32 -8.39 -26.91
N VAL A 122 2.61 -7.44 -26.32
CA VAL A 122 3.22 -6.25 -25.69
C VAL A 122 4.20 -6.67 -24.60
N VAL A 123 3.80 -7.57 -23.69
CA VAL A 123 4.67 -8.04 -22.59
C VAL A 123 5.92 -8.75 -23.14
N ARG A 124 5.79 -9.60 -24.17
CA ARG A 124 6.94 -10.27 -24.81
C ARG A 124 7.97 -9.29 -25.38
N HIS A 125 7.56 -8.09 -25.81
CA HIS A 125 8.43 -7.06 -26.34
C HIS A 125 9.02 -6.12 -25.29
N PHE A 126 8.68 -6.29 -23.99
CA PHE A 126 9.28 -5.50 -22.93
C PHE A 126 10.79 -5.78 -22.78
N ASP A 127 11.25 -6.99 -23.07
CA ASP A 127 12.68 -7.36 -23.10
C ASP A 127 13.52 -6.42 -23.95
N ASP A 128 12.99 -5.89 -25.03
CA ASP A 128 13.72 -5.00 -25.97
C ASP A 128 14.27 -3.73 -25.29
N TYR A 129 13.64 -3.32 -24.18
CA TYR A 129 14.06 -2.12 -23.46
C TYR A 129 14.35 -2.39 -21.97
N TRP A 130 13.57 -3.22 -21.31
CA TRP A 130 13.59 -3.33 -19.85
C TRP A 130 14.52 -4.41 -19.29
N LYS A 131 14.95 -5.36 -20.09
CA LYS A 131 15.84 -6.43 -19.64
C LYS A 131 17.17 -5.86 -19.11
N GLY A 132 17.41 -6.07 -17.81
CA GLY A 132 18.59 -5.53 -17.12
C GLY A 132 18.51 -4.02 -16.81
N HIS A 133 17.34 -3.38 -17.01
CA HIS A 133 17.15 -1.94 -16.79
C HIS A 133 16.01 -1.61 -15.82
N THR A 134 15.37 -2.61 -15.23
CA THR A 134 14.35 -2.40 -14.21
C THR A 134 14.99 -1.99 -12.88
N MET A 135 14.19 -1.42 -11.99
CA MET A 135 14.62 -1.09 -10.63
C MET A 135 15.09 -2.36 -9.89
N SER A 136 14.38 -3.48 -10.05
CA SER A 136 14.76 -4.76 -9.44
C SER A 136 16.10 -5.29 -9.94
N ASP A 137 16.39 -5.17 -11.26
CA ASP A 137 17.69 -5.56 -11.82
C ASP A 137 18.82 -4.75 -11.19
N TYR A 138 18.61 -3.43 -11.05
CA TYR A 138 19.59 -2.53 -10.46
C TYR A 138 19.80 -2.83 -8.97
N ALA A 139 18.72 -2.97 -8.18
CA ALA A 139 18.81 -3.32 -6.76
C ALA A 139 19.56 -4.66 -6.56
N TRP A 140 19.25 -5.68 -7.37
CA TRP A 140 19.93 -6.96 -7.32
C TRP A 140 21.43 -6.83 -7.63
N SER A 141 21.81 -5.99 -8.59
CA SER A 141 23.20 -5.77 -8.95
C SER A 141 24.04 -5.08 -7.87
N LEU A 142 23.38 -4.36 -6.95
CA LEU A 142 24.04 -3.68 -5.82
C LEU A 142 24.32 -4.63 -4.64
N MET A 143 23.57 -5.74 -4.53
CA MET A 143 23.70 -6.69 -3.43
C MET A 143 24.97 -7.52 -3.53
N SER A 144 25.62 -7.77 -2.39
CA SER A 144 26.74 -8.70 -2.31
C SER A 144 26.32 -10.14 -2.66
N PRO A 145 27.24 -11.02 -3.08
CA PRO A 145 26.94 -12.43 -3.30
C PRO A 145 26.36 -13.13 -2.07
N GLU A 146 26.80 -12.75 -0.88
CA GLU A 146 26.29 -13.27 0.40
C GLU A 146 24.83 -12.85 0.61
N CYS A 147 24.51 -11.60 0.35
CA CYS A 147 23.15 -11.07 0.45
C CYS A 147 22.21 -11.75 -0.57
N GLN A 148 22.63 -11.90 -1.81
CA GLN A 148 21.90 -12.62 -2.86
C GLN A 148 21.64 -14.09 -2.48
N ALA A 149 22.65 -14.77 -1.89
CA ALA A 149 22.50 -16.15 -1.44
C ALA A 149 21.47 -16.28 -0.32
N CYS A 150 21.46 -15.35 0.65
CA CYS A 150 20.47 -15.33 1.73
C CYS A 150 19.03 -15.21 1.20
N GLN A 151 18.79 -14.32 0.23
CA GLN A 151 17.49 -14.16 -0.41
C GLN A 151 17.10 -15.39 -1.24
N THR A 152 18.02 -15.93 -2.04
CA THR A 152 17.80 -17.13 -2.87
C THR A 152 17.45 -18.36 -2.02
N HIS A 153 18.02 -18.49 -0.82
CA HIS A 153 17.74 -19.59 0.11
C HIS A 153 16.58 -19.31 1.07
N ALA A 154 15.81 -18.25 0.82
CA ALA A 154 14.63 -17.87 1.61
C ALA A 154 14.90 -17.68 3.12
N VAL A 155 16.09 -17.16 3.46
CA VAL A 155 16.36 -16.68 4.83
C VAL A 155 15.58 -15.40 5.09
N PHE A 156 15.47 -14.56 4.08
CA PHE A 156 14.56 -13.42 4.04
C PHE A 156 14.06 -13.20 2.61
N ASN A 157 12.97 -12.44 2.50
CA ASN A 157 12.41 -12.02 1.24
C ASN A 157 12.11 -10.50 1.30
N ALA A 158 12.89 -9.71 0.58
CA ALA A 158 12.70 -8.27 0.41
C ALA A 158 11.90 -7.92 -0.85
N GLY A 159 11.13 -8.87 -1.38
CA GLY A 159 10.43 -8.78 -2.67
C GLY A 159 9.36 -7.70 -2.75
N ASN A 160 8.72 -7.31 -1.64
CA ASN A 160 7.63 -6.34 -1.68
C ASN A 160 8.01 -5.03 -2.37
N TYR A 161 9.17 -4.47 -2.03
CA TYR A 161 9.66 -3.21 -2.60
C TYR A 161 10.72 -3.40 -3.68
N MET A 162 11.17 -4.62 -3.89
CA MET A 162 12.04 -4.96 -5.02
C MET A 162 11.26 -5.06 -6.34
N TYR A 163 9.98 -5.49 -6.29
CA TYR A 163 9.17 -5.74 -7.49
C TYR A 163 8.00 -4.77 -7.68
N ALA A 164 7.87 -3.77 -6.81
CA ALA A 164 6.84 -2.74 -6.86
C ALA A 164 7.33 -1.44 -6.23
N GLY A 165 6.54 -0.35 -6.35
CA GLY A 165 6.77 0.88 -5.61
C GLY A 165 6.65 0.67 -4.09
N VAL A 166 7.24 1.58 -3.32
CA VAL A 166 7.09 1.60 -1.86
C VAL A 166 5.64 1.90 -1.51
N GLY A 167 5.05 1.10 -0.67
CA GLY A 167 3.70 1.24 -0.16
C GLY A 167 3.68 1.41 1.37
N HIS A 168 2.56 1.02 2.03
CA HIS A 168 2.34 1.22 3.47
C HIS A 168 2.47 2.69 3.88
N VAL A 169 1.89 3.58 3.07
CA VAL A 169 1.92 5.03 3.27
C VAL A 169 0.51 5.56 3.42
N CYS A 170 0.33 6.51 4.32
CA CYS A 170 -0.87 7.33 4.43
C CYS A 170 -0.54 8.76 3.98
N CYS A 171 -0.97 9.13 2.79
CA CYS A 171 -0.74 10.45 2.22
C CYS A 171 -1.62 11.53 2.85
N TYR A 172 -1.28 12.80 2.62
CA TYR A 172 -1.97 13.96 3.20
C TYR A 172 -3.25 14.30 2.44
N TYR A 173 -4.23 13.37 2.45
CA TYR A 173 -5.55 13.59 1.83
C TYR A 173 -6.25 14.84 2.35
N GLU A 174 -6.19 15.08 3.67
CA GLU A 174 -6.81 16.25 4.30
C GLU A 174 -6.27 17.57 3.72
N LYS A 175 -4.98 17.63 3.39
CA LYS A 175 -4.38 18.82 2.75
C LYS A 175 -5.03 19.10 1.41
N VAL A 176 -5.18 18.06 0.56
CA VAL A 176 -5.83 18.24 -0.75
C VAL A 176 -7.27 18.67 -0.60
N LEU A 177 -8.02 18.09 0.34
CA LEU A 177 -9.41 18.49 0.60
C LEU A 177 -9.51 19.97 1.00
N LYS A 178 -8.55 20.49 1.78
CA LYS A 178 -8.54 21.86 2.30
C LYS A 178 -8.04 22.91 1.33
N ILE A 179 -7.03 22.62 0.52
CA ILE A 179 -6.38 23.63 -0.35
C ILE A 179 -6.35 23.28 -1.83
N GLY A 180 -6.75 22.07 -2.20
CA GLY A 180 -6.68 21.56 -3.57
C GLY A 180 -5.25 21.45 -4.12
N PHE A 181 -5.11 20.90 -5.32
CA PHE A 181 -3.81 20.85 -6.00
C PHE A 181 -3.29 22.25 -6.37
N GLN A 182 -4.16 23.22 -6.61
CA GLN A 182 -3.74 24.63 -6.79
C GLN A 182 -3.02 25.16 -5.54
N GLY A 183 -3.49 24.82 -4.35
CA GLY A 183 -2.83 25.19 -3.09
C GLY A 183 -1.45 24.56 -2.96
N ILE A 184 -1.30 23.27 -3.30
CA ILE A 184 -0.01 22.57 -3.31
C ILE A 184 0.94 23.21 -4.33
N ILE A 185 0.48 23.47 -5.56
CA ILE A 185 1.27 24.17 -6.59
C ILE A 185 1.79 25.52 -6.06
N LYS A 186 0.94 26.28 -5.36
CA LYS A 186 1.34 27.54 -4.75
C LYS A 186 2.44 27.34 -3.69
N GLU A 187 2.30 26.37 -2.79
CA GLU A 187 3.34 26.04 -1.79
C GLU A 187 4.68 25.67 -2.46
N VAL A 188 4.63 24.85 -3.52
CA VAL A 188 5.81 24.46 -4.29
C VAL A 188 6.49 25.68 -4.93
N LEU A 189 5.72 26.60 -5.53
CA LEU A 189 6.26 27.83 -6.11
C LEU A 189 6.89 28.74 -5.04
N GLU A 190 6.27 28.84 -3.86
CA GLU A 190 6.82 29.61 -2.73
C GLU A 190 8.12 28.98 -2.22
N ALA A 191 8.19 27.65 -2.09
CA ALA A 191 9.41 26.94 -1.71
C ALA A 191 10.51 27.12 -2.77
N MET A 192 10.17 26.97 -4.05
CA MET A 192 11.09 27.15 -5.19
C MET A 192 11.71 28.56 -5.21
N ASN A 193 10.94 29.59 -4.87
CA ASN A 193 11.42 30.98 -4.82
C ASN A 193 12.37 31.23 -3.65
N LYS A 194 12.36 30.41 -2.61
CA LYS A 194 13.24 30.52 -1.44
C LYS A 194 14.58 29.79 -1.64
N VAL A 195 14.77 29.04 -2.73
CA VAL A 195 15.99 28.27 -2.98
C VAL A 195 17.19 29.20 -3.14
N ASP A 196 18.19 29.02 -2.28
CA ASP A 196 19.49 29.70 -2.42
C ASP A 196 20.33 29.01 -3.51
N ARG A 197 20.30 29.59 -4.71
CA ARG A 197 20.99 29.04 -5.90
C ARG A 197 22.51 28.96 -5.79
N LYS A 198 23.11 29.50 -4.71
CA LYS A 198 24.55 29.41 -4.45
C LYS A 198 24.94 28.12 -3.72
N LYS A 199 23.96 27.38 -3.20
CA LYS A 199 24.19 26.12 -2.51
C LYS A 199 24.30 24.94 -3.49
N PRO A 200 25.14 23.92 -3.22
CA PRO A 200 25.33 22.77 -4.12
C PRO A 200 24.03 22.00 -4.40
N GLU A 201 23.14 21.85 -3.42
CA GLU A 201 21.88 21.14 -3.50
C GLU A 201 20.79 21.87 -4.30
N ALA A 202 20.96 23.18 -4.57
CA ALA A 202 19.95 24.01 -5.20
C ALA A 202 19.41 23.48 -6.54
N ILE A 203 20.30 22.89 -7.36
CA ILE A 203 19.90 22.36 -8.67
C ILE A 203 18.95 21.16 -8.50
N LYS A 204 19.25 20.24 -7.57
CA LYS A 204 18.38 19.09 -7.26
C LYS A 204 17.04 19.56 -6.72
N GLN A 205 17.02 20.51 -5.77
CA GLN A 205 15.79 21.09 -5.22
C GLN A 205 14.93 21.73 -6.33
N LEU A 206 15.54 22.51 -7.23
CA LEU A 206 14.81 23.12 -8.34
C LEU A 206 14.24 22.08 -9.32
N GLN A 207 14.94 20.98 -9.55
CA GLN A 207 14.43 19.89 -10.38
C GLN A 207 13.27 19.18 -9.69
N PHE A 208 13.37 18.90 -8.39
CA PHE A 208 12.29 18.36 -7.59
C PHE A 208 11.03 19.23 -7.66
N TYR A 209 11.13 20.52 -7.38
CA TYR A 209 9.97 21.43 -7.46
C TYR A 209 9.37 21.51 -8.87
N LYS A 210 10.19 21.50 -9.92
CA LYS A 210 9.69 21.43 -11.30
C LYS A 210 8.94 20.13 -11.56
N ALA A 211 9.44 19.01 -11.05
CA ALA A 211 8.78 17.72 -11.17
C ALA A 211 7.39 17.76 -10.53
N LEU A 212 7.27 18.29 -9.29
CA LEU A 212 5.96 18.46 -8.64
C LEU A 212 5.00 19.32 -9.46
N LEU A 213 5.47 20.45 -10.01
CA LEU A 213 4.62 21.33 -10.82
C LEU A 213 4.07 20.62 -12.07
N ILE A 214 4.90 19.81 -12.74
CA ILE A 214 4.47 19.02 -13.90
C ILE A 214 3.42 18.01 -13.49
N THR A 215 3.70 17.23 -12.46
CA THR A 215 2.85 16.14 -11.98
C THR A 215 1.50 16.64 -11.48
N TYR A 216 1.46 17.68 -10.63
CA TYR A 216 0.19 18.24 -10.13
C TYR A 216 -0.64 18.91 -11.21
N THR A 217 0.01 19.52 -12.22
CA THR A 217 -0.73 20.07 -13.39
C THR A 217 -1.38 18.93 -14.18
N ALA A 218 -0.68 17.84 -14.40
CA ALA A 218 -1.23 16.67 -15.08
C ALA A 218 -2.34 15.98 -14.26
N ALA A 219 -2.22 15.95 -12.94
CA ALA A 219 -3.26 15.45 -12.05
C ALA A 219 -4.57 16.24 -12.13
N ILE A 220 -4.49 17.56 -12.23
CA ILE A 220 -5.66 18.42 -12.49
C ILE A 220 -6.30 18.06 -13.85
N ASN A 221 -5.49 17.92 -14.89
CA ASN A 221 -5.99 17.56 -16.22
C ASN A 221 -6.67 16.18 -16.21
N HIS A 222 -6.15 15.22 -15.44
CA HIS A 222 -6.78 13.90 -15.28
C HIS A 222 -8.22 14.01 -14.78
N ALA A 223 -8.45 14.77 -13.71
CA ALA A 223 -9.80 15.01 -13.19
C ALA A 223 -10.70 15.70 -14.22
N HIS A 224 -10.19 16.72 -14.93
CA HIS A 224 -10.95 17.42 -15.97
C HIS A 224 -11.33 16.52 -17.15
N ARG A 225 -10.51 15.50 -17.48
CA ARG A 225 -10.86 14.49 -18.50
C ARG A 225 -12.11 13.70 -18.09
N TYR A 226 -12.23 13.31 -16.82
CA TYR A 226 -13.45 12.69 -16.29
C TYR A 226 -14.63 13.65 -16.31
N GLY A 227 -14.42 14.93 -15.97
CA GLY A 227 -15.45 15.96 -16.07
C GLY A 227 -16.01 16.11 -17.49
N LYS A 228 -15.12 16.11 -18.49
CA LYS A 228 -15.51 16.14 -19.90
C LYS A 228 -16.28 14.88 -20.31
N LEU A 229 -15.79 13.69 -19.96
CA LEU A 229 -16.45 12.41 -20.27
C LEU A 229 -17.85 12.36 -19.65
N ALA A 230 -18.01 12.76 -18.38
CA ALA A 230 -19.31 12.80 -17.71
C ALA A 230 -20.30 13.76 -18.41
N ALA A 231 -19.84 14.94 -18.83
CA ALA A 231 -20.66 15.88 -19.59
C ALA A 231 -21.11 15.31 -20.95
N GLU A 232 -20.23 14.63 -21.67
CA GLU A 232 -20.53 13.99 -22.95
C GLU A 232 -21.54 12.83 -22.78
N MET A 233 -21.44 12.08 -21.69
CA MET A 233 -22.40 11.02 -21.34
C MET A 233 -23.74 11.63 -20.94
N ALA A 234 -23.77 12.67 -20.10
CA ALA A 234 -24.99 13.37 -19.70
C ALA A 234 -25.79 13.93 -20.88
N ALA A 235 -25.09 14.42 -21.91
CA ALA A 235 -25.72 14.94 -23.11
C ALA A 235 -26.48 13.86 -23.92
N LYS A 236 -26.12 12.59 -23.77
CA LYS A 236 -26.72 11.45 -24.47
C LYS A 236 -27.68 10.66 -23.59
N GLU A 237 -27.66 10.88 -22.27
CA GLU A 237 -28.44 10.12 -21.29
C GLU A 237 -29.93 10.50 -21.37
N MET A 238 -30.78 9.48 -21.47
CA MET A 238 -32.23 9.62 -21.54
C MET A 238 -32.93 9.50 -20.18
N ASN A 239 -32.29 8.81 -19.21
CA ASN A 239 -32.82 8.73 -17.86
C ASN A 239 -32.56 10.06 -17.13
N PRO A 240 -33.59 10.79 -16.69
CA PRO A 240 -33.41 12.11 -16.08
C PRO A 240 -32.58 12.09 -14.80
N GLN A 241 -32.72 11.05 -13.98
CA GLN A 241 -31.96 10.90 -12.75
C GLN A 241 -30.48 10.68 -13.08
N ARG A 242 -30.16 9.71 -13.94
CA ARG A 242 -28.78 9.43 -14.33
C ARG A 242 -28.11 10.63 -15.02
N LYS A 243 -28.87 11.33 -15.86
CA LYS A 243 -28.40 12.58 -16.47
C LYS A 243 -27.99 13.61 -15.42
N ALA A 244 -28.83 13.84 -14.41
CA ALA A 244 -28.54 14.80 -13.34
C ALA A 244 -27.31 14.36 -12.52
N GLU A 245 -27.16 13.05 -12.26
CA GLU A 245 -25.97 12.48 -11.60
C GLU A 245 -24.69 12.75 -12.43
N LEU A 246 -24.72 12.46 -13.74
CA LEU A 246 -23.58 12.70 -14.63
C LEU A 246 -23.22 14.20 -14.74
N GLU A 247 -24.22 15.08 -14.76
CA GLU A 247 -23.99 16.52 -14.72
C GLU A 247 -23.33 16.96 -13.41
N GLN A 248 -23.73 16.37 -12.28
CA GLN A 248 -23.08 16.64 -10.98
C GLN A 248 -21.67 16.07 -10.91
N ILE A 249 -21.43 14.84 -11.39
CA ILE A 249 -20.10 14.23 -11.51
C ILE A 249 -19.19 15.13 -12.35
N SER A 250 -19.67 15.63 -13.49
CA SER A 250 -18.92 16.56 -14.32
C SER A 250 -18.49 17.81 -13.55
N LYS A 251 -19.41 18.44 -12.82
CA LYS A 251 -19.12 19.63 -12.00
C LYS A 251 -18.08 19.32 -10.92
N ASN A 252 -18.25 18.20 -10.22
CA ASN A 252 -17.30 17.77 -9.19
C ASN A 252 -15.90 17.59 -9.79
N CYS A 253 -15.77 16.87 -10.90
CA CYS A 253 -14.49 16.59 -11.55
C CYS A 253 -13.78 17.84 -12.11
N TYR A 254 -14.54 18.89 -12.49
CA TYR A 254 -13.95 20.19 -12.88
C TYR A 254 -13.56 21.06 -11.68
N LYS A 255 -14.03 20.74 -10.47
CA LYS A 255 -13.71 21.49 -9.26
C LYS A 255 -12.64 20.79 -8.44
N VAL A 256 -12.79 19.51 -8.16
CA VAL A 256 -11.90 18.76 -7.27
C VAL A 256 -11.15 17.67 -8.05
N PRO A 257 -9.88 17.41 -7.69
CA PRO A 257 -9.07 17.94 -6.58
C PRO A 257 -8.30 19.24 -6.91
N GLU A 258 -8.61 19.93 -8.02
CA GLU A 258 -7.94 21.19 -8.37
C GLU A 258 -8.11 22.23 -7.27
N LYS A 259 -9.36 22.42 -6.78
CA LYS A 259 -9.76 23.36 -5.74
C LYS A 259 -10.20 22.64 -4.46
N PRO A 260 -10.32 23.35 -3.32
CA PRO A 260 -10.86 22.77 -2.10
C PRO A 260 -12.26 22.15 -2.31
N ALA A 261 -12.49 21.04 -1.59
CA ALA A 261 -13.84 20.47 -1.50
C ALA A 261 -14.72 21.29 -0.55
N GLU A 262 -16.01 21.39 -0.86
CA GLU A 262 -17.00 22.13 -0.03
C GLU A 262 -18.17 21.23 0.37
N THR A 263 -18.49 20.21 -0.41
CA THR A 263 -19.58 19.28 -0.18
C THR A 263 -19.07 17.86 0.10
N TRP A 264 -19.94 17.03 0.67
CA TRP A 264 -19.62 15.63 0.94
C TRP A 264 -19.24 14.86 -0.34
N TRP A 265 -20.00 15.02 -1.41
CA TRP A 265 -19.70 14.34 -2.68
C TRP A 265 -18.38 14.80 -3.30
N GLU A 266 -18.12 16.12 -3.27
CA GLU A 266 -16.82 16.66 -3.70
C GLU A 266 -15.66 16.09 -2.89
N ALA A 267 -15.82 15.96 -1.57
CA ALA A 267 -14.78 15.43 -0.70
C ALA A 267 -14.46 13.96 -1.03
N LEU A 268 -15.46 13.11 -1.21
CA LEU A 268 -15.28 11.72 -1.62
C LEU A 268 -14.63 11.61 -3.00
N GLN A 269 -15.07 12.40 -3.97
CA GLN A 269 -14.50 12.40 -5.32
C GLN A 269 -13.05 12.91 -5.32
N SER A 270 -12.74 13.96 -4.55
CA SER A 270 -11.38 14.49 -4.39
C SER A 270 -10.46 13.44 -3.79
N PHE A 271 -10.88 12.83 -2.67
CA PHE A 271 -10.15 11.75 -2.02
C PHE A 271 -9.85 10.62 -3.02
N TRP A 272 -10.88 10.16 -3.75
CA TRP A 272 -10.71 9.03 -4.66
C TRP A 272 -9.75 9.33 -5.82
N PHE A 273 -9.79 10.53 -6.39
CA PHE A 273 -8.80 10.90 -7.43
C PHE A 273 -7.38 10.90 -6.89
N VAL A 274 -7.14 11.46 -5.70
CA VAL A 274 -5.81 11.43 -5.07
C VAL A 274 -5.34 10.00 -4.88
N HIS A 275 -6.20 9.15 -4.31
CA HIS A 275 -5.90 7.76 -4.03
C HIS A 275 -5.59 6.96 -5.31
N ASN A 276 -6.38 7.15 -6.36
CA ASN A 276 -6.15 6.51 -7.65
C ASN A 276 -4.86 6.97 -8.33
N LEU A 277 -4.55 8.28 -8.28
CA LEU A 277 -3.33 8.83 -8.89
C LEU A 277 -2.06 8.35 -8.19
N ILE A 278 -2.07 8.22 -6.85
CA ILE A 278 -0.95 7.60 -6.11
C ILE A 278 -0.73 6.17 -6.59
N ASN A 279 -1.80 5.39 -6.68
CA ASN A 279 -1.73 4.01 -7.15
C ASN A 279 -1.22 3.90 -8.60
N LEU A 280 -1.53 4.86 -9.47
CA LEU A 280 -1.02 4.92 -10.85
C LEU A 280 0.47 5.30 -10.91
N GLU A 281 0.91 6.25 -10.08
CA GLU A 281 2.33 6.62 -10.00
C GLU A 281 3.18 5.45 -9.52
N THR A 282 2.78 4.81 -8.44
CA THR A 282 3.66 3.91 -7.68
C THR A 282 3.54 2.45 -8.07
N ASN A 283 2.38 2.01 -8.59
CA ASN A 283 2.07 0.58 -8.75
C ASN A 283 2.35 -0.24 -7.47
N ALA A 284 2.27 0.39 -6.31
CA ALA A 284 2.46 -0.25 -5.01
C ALA A 284 1.15 -0.85 -4.46
N HIS A 285 1.19 -1.29 -3.22
CA HIS A 285 0.04 -1.71 -2.43
C HIS A 285 0.08 -1.05 -1.06
N SER A 286 -1.01 -1.18 -0.27
CA SER A 286 -1.09 -0.68 1.11
C SER A 286 -1.04 0.85 1.25
N TYR A 287 -1.42 1.60 0.20
CA TYR A 287 -1.74 3.01 0.36
C TYR A 287 -3.01 3.15 1.18
N SER A 288 -2.86 3.59 2.41
CA SER A 288 -3.97 3.61 3.37
C SER A 288 -4.65 4.96 3.42
N PRO A 289 -5.99 5.02 3.38
CA PRO A 289 -6.72 6.25 3.64
C PRO A 289 -6.42 6.87 5.01
N GLY A 290 -6.00 6.06 5.96
CA GLY A 290 -5.64 6.50 7.30
C GLY A 290 -6.84 6.94 8.13
N PRO A 291 -6.73 8.03 8.92
CA PRO A 291 -7.78 8.48 9.83
C PRO A 291 -8.94 9.13 9.06
N PHE A 292 -9.58 8.34 8.20
CA PHE A 292 -10.60 8.77 7.24
C PHE A 292 -11.80 9.44 7.92
N ASP A 293 -12.26 8.90 9.01
CA ASP A 293 -13.39 9.45 9.77
C ASP A 293 -13.12 10.85 10.31
N ARG A 294 -11.84 11.20 10.60
CA ARG A 294 -11.46 12.51 11.14
C ARG A 294 -11.51 13.60 10.08
N TYR A 295 -10.82 13.38 8.94
CA TYR A 295 -10.71 14.42 7.93
C TYR A 295 -11.94 14.49 7.00
N MET A 296 -12.76 13.45 6.95
CA MET A 296 -13.99 13.43 6.13
C MET A 296 -15.23 13.93 6.88
N ASN A 297 -15.31 13.72 8.19
CA ASN A 297 -16.47 14.14 8.98
C ASN A 297 -16.87 15.63 8.82
N PRO A 298 -15.94 16.61 8.76
CA PRO A 298 -16.31 18.02 8.56
C PRO A 298 -17.10 18.26 7.28
N TYR A 299 -16.82 17.55 6.19
CA TYR A 299 -17.53 17.71 4.92
C TYR A 299 -18.94 17.13 4.96
N TYR A 300 -19.14 16.04 5.69
CA TYR A 300 -20.46 15.45 5.91
C TYR A 300 -21.33 16.32 6.83
N ILE A 301 -20.85 16.68 8.00
CA ILE A 301 -21.67 17.43 8.97
C ILE A 301 -22.01 18.86 8.51
N ASN A 302 -21.18 19.48 7.66
CA ASN A 302 -21.39 20.83 7.15
C ASN A 302 -22.25 20.86 5.86
N ASP A 303 -22.35 19.75 5.12
CA ASP A 303 -23.18 19.68 3.93
C ASP A 303 -24.67 19.53 4.29
N LYS A 304 -25.37 20.65 4.36
CA LYS A 304 -26.82 20.67 4.66
C LYS A 304 -27.71 20.34 3.47
N SER A 305 -27.12 20.11 2.30
CA SER A 305 -27.86 19.80 1.07
C SER A 305 -28.07 18.30 0.87
N ILE A 306 -27.32 17.44 1.60
CA ILE A 306 -27.36 15.99 1.45
C ILE A 306 -28.20 15.34 2.55
N THR A 307 -28.97 14.29 2.20
CA THR A 307 -29.64 13.44 3.18
C THR A 307 -28.69 12.40 3.73
N LYS A 308 -28.97 11.89 4.93
CA LYS A 308 -28.13 10.84 5.56
C LYS A 308 -28.07 9.57 4.70
N GLU A 309 -29.21 9.19 4.11
CA GLU A 309 -29.31 8.00 3.25
C GLU A 309 -28.45 8.13 1.99
N PHE A 310 -28.47 9.30 1.33
CA PHE A 310 -27.65 9.52 0.13
C PHE A 310 -26.17 9.69 0.49
N ALA A 311 -25.88 10.29 1.64
CA ALA A 311 -24.49 10.36 2.14
C ALA A 311 -23.92 8.97 2.41
N GLN A 312 -24.72 8.07 2.99
CA GLN A 312 -24.32 6.66 3.19
C GLN A 312 -24.18 5.93 1.85
N GLU A 313 -25.10 6.12 0.89
CA GLU A 313 -24.99 5.51 -0.44
C GLU A 313 -23.69 5.90 -1.14
N LEU A 314 -23.30 7.18 -1.08
CA LEU A 314 -22.03 7.65 -1.65
C LEU A 314 -20.82 6.99 -0.99
N LEU A 315 -20.85 6.82 0.35
CA LEU A 315 -19.79 6.15 1.08
C LEU A 315 -19.73 4.65 0.74
N ASP A 316 -20.88 3.99 0.66
CA ASP A 316 -20.97 2.58 0.24
C ASP A 316 -20.44 2.39 -1.19
N CYS A 317 -20.76 3.32 -2.12
CA CYS A 317 -20.19 3.31 -3.47
C CYS A 317 -18.67 3.45 -3.46
N LEU A 318 -18.10 4.28 -2.58
CA LEU A 318 -16.66 4.38 -2.40
C LEU A 318 -16.08 3.07 -1.88
N PHE A 319 -16.71 2.41 -0.90
CA PHE A 319 -16.25 1.12 -0.39
C PHE A 319 -16.27 0.02 -1.47
N VAL A 320 -17.27 0.01 -2.35
CA VAL A 320 -17.25 -0.87 -3.52
C VAL A 320 -16.07 -0.52 -4.44
N LYS A 321 -15.81 0.78 -4.65
CA LYS A 321 -14.78 1.29 -5.57
C LYS A 321 -13.36 0.87 -5.19
N PHE A 322 -13.04 0.71 -3.91
CA PHE A 322 -11.75 0.17 -3.45
C PHE A 322 -11.44 -1.23 -4.02
N ASN A 323 -12.44 -1.98 -4.45
CA ASN A 323 -12.28 -3.31 -5.02
C ASN A 323 -12.18 -3.31 -6.57
N ASP A 324 -12.17 -2.14 -7.20
CA ASP A 324 -12.08 -1.99 -8.65
C ASP A 324 -10.66 -2.24 -9.18
N LYS A 325 -9.63 -2.07 -8.34
CA LYS A 325 -8.24 -2.39 -8.66
C LYS A 325 -7.84 -3.72 -8.06
N ASN A 326 -7.06 -4.48 -8.81
CA ASN A 326 -6.32 -5.65 -8.33
C ASN A 326 -4.82 -5.45 -8.61
N LYS A 327 -3.99 -6.33 -8.08
CA LYS A 327 -2.55 -6.35 -8.31
C LYS A 327 -2.12 -7.73 -8.79
N VAL A 328 -1.57 -7.78 -9.99
CA VAL A 328 -0.95 -9.01 -10.50
C VAL A 328 0.33 -9.30 -9.71
N ARG A 329 0.48 -10.54 -9.26
CA ARG A 329 1.63 -11.07 -8.54
C ARG A 329 2.06 -12.39 -9.19
N ASP A 330 3.28 -12.82 -8.94
CA ASP A 330 3.72 -14.19 -9.25
C ASP A 330 2.86 -15.24 -8.51
N ASP A 331 2.86 -16.48 -9.00
CA ASP A 331 1.99 -17.55 -8.46
C ASP A 331 2.24 -17.84 -6.97
N ILE A 332 3.48 -17.77 -6.50
CA ILE A 332 3.83 -18.01 -5.09
C ILE A 332 3.27 -16.89 -4.21
N SER A 333 3.49 -15.64 -4.59
CA SER A 333 2.95 -14.48 -3.89
C SER A 333 1.42 -14.45 -3.95
N ALA A 334 0.83 -14.84 -5.08
CA ALA A 334 -0.63 -14.95 -5.22
C ALA A 334 -1.23 -15.95 -4.24
N GLN A 335 -0.59 -17.10 -4.01
CA GLN A 335 -1.05 -18.08 -3.02
C GLN A 335 -1.01 -17.54 -1.59
N ALA A 336 -0.04 -16.69 -1.24
CA ALA A 336 0.06 -16.06 0.07
C ALA A 336 -0.97 -14.95 0.28
N PHE A 337 -1.30 -14.19 -0.76
CA PHE A 337 -2.12 -12.96 -0.69
C PHE A 337 -3.46 -13.04 -1.41
N ALA A 338 -3.88 -14.21 -1.86
CA ALA A 338 -5.14 -14.40 -2.58
C ALA A 338 -6.34 -13.82 -1.80
N GLY A 339 -7.15 -13.00 -2.49
CA GLY A 339 -8.33 -12.34 -1.93
C GLY A 339 -8.05 -11.01 -1.23
N TYR A 340 -6.79 -10.63 -1.00
CA TYR A 340 -6.39 -9.34 -0.45
C TYR A 340 -5.62 -8.56 -1.53
N GLN A 341 -6.35 -7.75 -2.28
CA GLN A 341 -5.82 -7.13 -3.50
C GLN A 341 -4.77 -6.06 -3.21
N MET A 342 -5.14 -5.04 -2.41
CA MET A 342 -4.36 -3.82 -2.26
C MET A 342 -3.99 -3.47 -0.81
N PHE A 343 -4.58 -4.11 0.21
CA PHE A 343 -4.31 -3.88 1.64
C PHE A 343 -4.47 -2.40 2.08
N GLU A 344 -5.54 -1.76 1.65
CA GLU A 344 -5.82 -0.33 1.89
C GLU A 344 -6.64 -0.17 3.17
N LEU A 345 -6.00 0.32 4.26
CA LEU A 345 -6.63 0.36 5.58
C LEU A 345 -7.21 1.73 5.91
N ILE A 346 -8.51 1.77 6.20
CA ILE A 346 -9.21 2.91 6.83
C ILE A 346 -9.11 2.76 8.34
N ALA A 347 -8.57 3.79 9.01
CA ALA A 347 -8.50 3.84 10.47
C ALA A 347 -9.67 4.66 11.04
N LEU A 348 -10.27 4.14 12.11
CA LEU A 348 -11.41 4.77 12.79
C LEU A 348 -11.11 5.01 14.26
N GLY A 349 -11.71 6.09 14.82
CA GLY A 349 -11.56 6.43 16.23
C GLY A 349 -10.14 6.87 16.60
N GLY A 350 -9.67 6.42 17.78
CA GLY A 350 -8.38 6.81 18.33
C GLY A 350 -8.39 8.17 18.99
N THR A 351 -7.22 8.78 19.22
CA THR A 351 -7.10 9.99 20.01
C THR A 351 -6.41 11.13 19.28
N ASP A 352 -6.63 12.37 19.78
CA ASP A 352 -5.84 13.53 19.42
C ASP A 352 -4.47 13.53 20.14
N GLU A 353 -3.67 14.57 19.92
CA GLU A 353 -2.36 14.74 20.57
C GLU A 353 -2.45 14.83 22.10
N GLU A 354 -3.56 15.33 22.65
CA GLU A 354 -3.85 15.46 24.08
C GLU A 354 -4.38 14.16 24.70
N GLY A 355 -4.85 13.21 23.88
CA GLY A 355 -5.41 11.92 24.30
C GLY A 355 -6.93 11.93 24.42
N ASN A 356 -7.62 12.92 23.86
CA ASN A 356 -9.07 12.93 23.81
C ASN A 356 -9.58 12.02 22.69
N ASP A 357 -10.68 11.32 22.90
CA ASP A 357 -11.33 10.47 21.90
C ASP A 357 -11.79 11.26 20.67
N LEU A 358 -11.59 10.69 19.50
CA LEU A 358 -11.96 11.27 18.21
C LEU A 358 -13.06 10.51 17.46
N THR A 359 -13.68 9.53 18.12
CA THR A 359 -14.83 8.81 17.55
C THR A 359 -15.95 9.82 17.21
N ASN A 360 -16.51 9.68 16.02
CA ASN A 360 -17.51 10.61 15.50
C ASN A 360 -18.55 9.88 14.62
N GLU A 361 -19.55 10.60 14.07
CA GLU A 361 -20.60 9.98 13.25
C GLU A 361 -20.03 9.25 12.03
N MET A 362 -19.00 9.78 11.41
CA MET A 362 -18.34 9.14 10.26
C MET A 362 -17.71 7.80 10.62
N SER A 363 -17.21 7.63 11.86
CA SER A 363 -16.69 6.34 12.35
C SER A 363 -17.77 5.25 12.28
N TYR A 364 -19.01 5.58 12.68
CA TYR A 364 -20.15 4.65 12.58
C TYR A 364 -20.59 4.44 11.13
N MET A 365 -20.63 5.48 10.31
CA MET A 365 -20.98 5.36 8.89
C MET A 365 -20.01 4.45 8.12
N CYS A 366 -18.72 4.48 8.44
CA CYS A 366 -17.74 3.57 7.85
C CYS A 366 -17.97 2.12 8.28
N LEU A 367 -18.34 1.87 9.55
CA LEU A 367 -18.72 0.54 10.02
C LEU A 367 -19.99 0.03 9.33
N ASP A 368 -20.97 0.92 9.09
CA ASP A 368 -22.18 0.58 8.34
C ASP A 368 -21.86 0.27 6.88
N ALA A 369 -20.98 1.06 6.24
CA ALA A 369 -20.52 0.79 4.87
C ALA A 369 -19.81 -0.56 4.76
N LEU A 370 -18.95 -0.91 5.74
CA LEU A 370 -18.33 -2.23 5.79
C LEU A 370 -19.38 -3.34 5.89
N ALA A 371 -20.41 -3.16 6.75
CA ALA A 371 -21.49 -4.13 6.89
C ALA A 371 -22.34 -4.27 5.61
N HIS A 372 -22.62 -3.15 4.92
CA HIS A 372 -23.38 -3.12 3.66
C HIS A 372 -22.60 -3.78 2.52
N VAL A 373 -21.32 -3.45 2.40
CA VAL A 373 -20.52 -3.88 1.25
C VAL A 373 -19.95 -5.28 1.46
N GLY A 374 -19.33 -5.57 2.61
CA GLY A 374 -18.79 -6.90 2.94
C GLY A 374 -17.84 -7.42 1.86
N MET A 375 -16.91 -6.58 1.39
CA MET A 375 -15.86 -6.91 0.43
C MET A 375 -14.48 -6.77 1.09
N PRO A 376 -13.40 -7.37 0.52
CA PRO A 376 -12.08 -7.36 1.13
C PRO A 376 -11.47 -5.97 1.34
N MET A 377 -11.78 -5.02 0.45
CA MET A 377 -11.27 -3.65 0.51
C MET A 377 -12.41 -2.63 0.66
N PRO A 378 -12.17 -1.50 1.34
CA PRO A 378 -10.98 -1.23 2.15
C PRO A 378 -10.95 -2.14 3.40
N SER A 379 -9.74 -2.46 3.87
CA SER A 379 -9.61 -2.97 5.22
C SER A 379 -10.03 -1.89 6.21
N VAL A 380 -10.67 -2.27 7.32
CA VAL A 380 -11.09 -1.34 8.37
C VAL A 380 -10.42 -1.73 9.67
N GLY A 381 -9.79 -0.75 10.31
CA GLY A 381 -9.17 -0.90 11.62
C GLY A 381 -9.67 0.16 12.58
N SER A 382 -10.10 -0.26 13.77
CA SER A 382 -10.56 0.65 14.82
C SER A 382 -9.53 0.72 15.94
N ARG A 383 -9.14 1.93 16.29
CA ARG A 383 -8.27 2.20 17.43
C ARG A 383 -9.11 2.20 18.70
N ILE A 384 -8.73 1.36 19.64
CA ILE A 384 -9.44 1.15 20.90
C ILE A 384 -8.51 1.42 22.08
N GLY A 385 -8.94 2.24 23.01
CA GLY A 385 -8.23 2.59 24.23
C GLY A 385 -9.19 2.91 25.38
N ASN A 386 -8.63 3.35 26.51
CA ASN A 386 -9.42 3.67 27.71
C ASN A 386 -10.43 4.82 27.53
N GLN A 387 -10.25 5.64 26.48
CA GLN A 387 -11.13 6.78 26.17
C GLN A 387 -12.22 6.43 25.16
N THR A 388 -12.17 5.23 24.57
CA THR A 388 -13.11 4.81 23.53
C THR A 388 -14.51 4.65 24.10
N PRO A 389 -15.56 5.23 23.49
CA PRO A 389 -16.95 5.02 23.93
C PRO A 389 -17.37 3.55 23.79
N ASP A 390 -18.07 3.03 24.81
CA ASP A 390 -18.57 1.65 24.81
C ASP A 390 -19.44 1.35 23.59
N GLU A 391 -20.28 2.31 23.16
CA GLU A 391 -21.14 2.17 22.00
C GLU A 391 -20.34 1.93 20.72
N PHE A 392 -19.18 2.59 20.58
CA PHE A 392 -18.31 2.37 19.42
C PHE A 392 -17.67 0.98 19.47
N LEU A 393 -17.21 0.55 20.64
CA LEU A 393 -16.68 -0.81 20.81
C LEU A 393 -17.76 -1.87 20.51
N TYR A 394 -18.97 -1.70 21.02
CA TYR A 394 -20.08 -2.62 20.72
C TYR A 394 -20.41 -2.65 19.22
N ARG A 395 -20.44 -1.51 18.54
CA ARG A 395 -20.68 -1.48 17.09
C ARG A 395 -19.60 -2.22 16.30
N ASN A 396 -18.33 -2.09 16.67
CA ASN A 396 -17.23 -2.86 16.10
C ASN A 396 -17.47 -4.37 16.27
N ILE A 397 -17.82 -4.82 17.47
CA ILE A 397 -18.09 -6.24 17.77
C ILE A 397 -19.27 -6.77 16.93
N GLU A 398 -20.32 -5.97 16.75
CA GLU A 398 -21.45 -6.36 15.90
C GLU A 398 -21.03 -6.59 14.45
N VAL A 399 -20.17 -5.71 13.90
CA VAL A 399 -19.64 -5.87 12.53
C VAL A 399 -18.71 -7.08 12.43
N ILE A 400 -17.82 -7.29 13.40
CA ILE A 400 -16.94 -8.48 13.45
C ILE A 400 -17.77 -9.78 13.41
N ARG A 401 -18.92 -9.82 14.13
CA ARG A 401 -19.82 -10.98 14.14
C ARG A 401 -20.46 -11.28 12.79
N LEU A 402 -20.41 -10.38 11.80
CA LEU A 402 -20.85 -10.67 10.43
C LEU A 402 -19.92 -11.66 9.72
N GLY A 403 -18.70 -11.85 10.22
CA GLY A 403 -17.76 -12.86 9.70
C GLY A 403 -16.89 -12.38 8.54
N TYR A 404 -16.76 -11.05 8.34
CA TYR A 404 -15.90 -10.50 7.27
C TYR A 404 -14.41 -10.43 7.66
N GLY A 405 -14.06 -10.82 8.91
CA GLY A 405 -12.69 -10.70 9.42
C GLY A 405 -12.27 -9.28 9.78
N MET A 406 -13.18 -8.33 9.77
CA MET A 406 -13.00 -6.90 10.02
C MET A 406 -14.15 -6.33 10.86
N PRO A 407 -13.98 -5.16 11.52
CA PRO A 407 -12.74 -4.37 11.66
C PRO A 407 -11.70 -5.03 12.56
N ASN A 408 -10.41 -4.76 12.28
CA ASN A 408 -9.32 -5.09 13.19
C ASN A 408 -9.32 -4.13 14.38
N LEU A 409 -9.01 -4.62 15.59
CA LEU A 409 -8.94 -3.78 16.79
C LEU A 409 -7.49 -3.52 17.16
N PHE A 410 -7.10 -2.24 17.17
CA PHE A 410 -5.75 -1.77 17.52
C PHE A 410 -5.76 -1.21 18.94
N ASN A 411 -4.97 -1.80 19.83
CA ASN A 411 -4.95 -1.42 21.25
C ASN A 411 -3.98 -0.25 21.49
N ASP A 412 -4.54 0.94 21.70
CA ASP A 412 -3.79 2.17 21.98
C ASP A 412 -2.92 2.07 23.24
N GLU A 413 -3.34 1.30 24.25
CA GLU A 413 -2.59 1.11 25.50
C GLU A 413 -1.31 0.28 25.33
N VAL A 414 -1.16 -0.38 24.18
CA VAL A 414 0.04 -1.15 23.82
C VAL A 414 0.86 -0.42 22.76
N ILE A 415 0.21 0.06 21.70
CA ILE A 415 0.89 0.62 20.53
C ILE A 415 1.52 1.97 20.86
N ILE A 416 0.81 2.88 21.55
CA ILE A 416 1.33 4.19 21.91
C ILE A 416 2.62 4.08 22.77
N PRO A 417 2.66 3.30 23.87
CA PRO A 417 3.89 3.07 24.60
C PRO A 417 5.03 2.45 23.76
N ALA A 418 4.70 1.51 22.85
CA ALA A 418 5.69 0.90 21.97
C ALA A 418 6.35 1.94 21.04
N MET A 419 5.56 2.85 20.46
CA MET A 419 6.09 3.95 19.64
C MET A 419 6.92 4.95 20.47
N VAL A 420 6.49 5.28 21.68
CA VAL A 420 7.26 6.16 22.60
C VAL A 420 8.60 5.52 22.94
N ASN A 421 8.64 4.21 23.19
CA ASN A 421 9.88 3.47 23.44
C ASN A 421 10.84 3.47 22.24
N ARG A 422 10.34 3.71 21.03
CA ARG A 422 11.14 3.91 19.82
C ARG A 422 11.59 5.36 19.62
N GLY A 423 11.31 6.26 20.57
CA GLY A 423 11.73 7.66 20.53
C GLY A 423 10.73 8.61 19.88
N ILE A 424 9.53 8.16 19.53
CA ILE A 424 8.48 9.03 18.99
C ILE A 424 7.87 9.83 20.16
N PRO A 425 7.76 11.16 20.06
CA PRO A 425 7.16 11.96 21.12
C PRO A 425 5.71 11.53 21.41
N LEU A 426 5.32 11.47 22.68
CA LEU A 426 3.99 10.97 23.11
C LEU A 426 2.84 11.65 22.37
N ARG A 427 2.88 12.97 22.16
CA ARG A 427 1.83 13.69 21.40
C ARG A 427 1.70 13.17 19.99
N VAL A 428 2.81 12.87 19.32
CA VAL A 428 2.84 12.29 17.97
C VAL A 428 2.39 10.84 18.01
N ALA A 429 2.89 10.03 18.94
CA ALA A 429 2.49 8.63 19.08
C ALA A 429 0.98 8.45 19.30
N ARG A 430 0.33 9.38 20.03
CA ARG A 430 -1.13 9.37 20.22
C ARG A 430 -1.92 9.53 18.93
N THR A 431 -1.34 10.12 17.89
CA THR A 431 -1.99 10.30 16.59
C THR A 431 -1.64 9.22 15.58
N TYR A 432 -1.01 8.12 16.02
CA TYR A 432 -0.64 7.05 15.11
C TYR A 432 -1.82 6.57 14.28
N ASN A 433 -1.51 6.01 13.14
CA ASN A 433 -2.46 5.43 12.22
C ASN A 433 -2.01 4.01 11.87
N PRO A 434 -2.86 2.99 11.95
CA PRO A 434 -2.57 1.72 11.32
C PRO A 434 -2.67 1.85 9.81
N SER A 435 -1.72 1.30 9.08
CA SER A 435 -1.71 1.25 7.62
C SER A 435 -1.42 -0.16 7.11
N GLY A 436 -1.67 -0.41 5.84
CA GLY A 436 -1.46 -1.73 5.26
C GLY A 436 -2.27 -2.82 5.95
N CYS A 437 -1.57 -3.77 6.52
CA CYS A 437 -2.19 -4.85 7.29
C CYS A 437 -2.42 -4.47 8.76
N VAL A 438 -1.33 -4.07 9.47
CA VAL A 438 -1.33 -3.81 10.91
C VAL A 438 -0.27 -2.76 11.33
N GLU A 439 0.44 -2.19 10.42
CA GLU A 439 1.65 -1.40 10.65
C GLU A 439 1.30 -0.02 11.24
N PRO A 440 1.81 0.35 12.43
CA PRO A 440 1.58 1.69 12.99
C PRO A 440 2.48 2.71 12.33
N ASP A 441 1.89 3.72 11.72
CA ASP A 441 2.57 4.86 11.11
C ASP A 441 2.16 6.21 11.74
N ILE A 442 2.65 7.31 11.17
CA ILE A 442 2.26 8.67 11.50
C ILE A 442 1.76 9.31 10.21
N ALA A 443 0.45 9.30 10.02
CA ALA A 443 -0.20 9.74 8.79
C ALA A 443 0.44 11.00 8.19
N HIS A 444 0.74 10.98 6.91
CA HIS A 444 1.35 12.03 6.08
C HIS A 444 2.72 12.60 6.52
N LYS A 445 3.37 12.04 7.53
CA LYS A 445 4.68 12.52 8.06
C LYS A 445 5.81 11.51 7.87
N TYR A 446 5.56 10.44 7.18
CA TYR A 446 6.31 9.23 7.27
C TYR A 446 6.49 8.58 5.90
N ASP A 447 7.67 8.02 5.66
CA ASP A 447 7.95 7.13 4.56
C ASP A 447 7.81 5.68 5.03
N GLY A 448 7.00 4.92 4.31
CA GLY A 448 6.44 3.66 4.75
C GLY A 448 7.24 2.42 4.39
N TRP A 449 8.50 2.32 4.72
CA TRP A 449 9.25 1.06 4.57
C TRP A 449 8.80 -0.02 5.55
N HIS A 450 7.50 -0.08 5.86
CA HIS A 450 6.90 -1.22 6.56
C HIS A 450 6.71 -2.40 5.63
N ASP A 451 6.82 -3.61 6.16
CA ASP A 451 6.86 -4.84 5.38
C ASP A 451 8.03 -4.84 4.36
N ALA A 452 9.11 -4.13 4.72
CA ALA A 452 10.31 -4.02 3.90
C ALA A 452 10.88 -5.39 3.54
N CYS A 453 10.81 -6.32 4.50
CA CYS A 453 11.32 -7.66 4.35
C CYS A 453 10.57 -8.65 5.24
N ALA A 454 10.28 -9.84 4.75
CA ALA A 454 9.87 -10.98 5.55
C ALA A 454 11.11 -11.79 5.96
N PHE A 455 11.50 -11.72 7.24
CA PHE A 455 12.67 -12.41 7.78
C PHE A 455 12.26 -13.74 8.44
N ASN A 456 12.79 -14.85 7.93
CA ASN A 456 12.40 -16.21 8.32
C ASN A 456 13.24 -16.73 9.49
N VAL A 457 12.79 -16.47 10.72
CA VAL A 457 13.47 -16.87 11.96
C VAL A 457 13.56 -18.39 12.09
N ALA A 458 12.53 -19.13 11.66
CA ALA A 458 12.54 -20.59 11.65
C ALA A 458 13.59 -21.14 10.67
N LYS A 459 13.83 -20.47 9.55
CA LYS A 459 14.89 -20.83 8.61
C LYS A 459 16.29 -20.65 9.22
N VAL A 460 16.48 -19.58 9.97
CA VAL A 460 17.74 -19.35 10.71
C VAL A 460 17.97 -20.46 11.74
N MET A 461 16.90 -20.96 12.39
CA MET A 461 16.96 -22.11 13.28
C MET A 461 17.46 -23.37 12.55
N ASP A 462 16.86 -23.69 11.37
CA ASP A 462 17.29 -24.81 10.53
C ASP A 462 18.78 -24.69 10.12
N ILE A 463 19.19 -23.50 9.70
CA ILE A 463 20.57 -23.21 9.32
C ILE A 463 21.53 -23.37 10.50
N THR A 464 21.13 -22.96 11.71
CA THR A 464 21.93 -23.16 12.93
C THR A 464 22.17 -24.65 13.22
N LEU A 465 21.11 -25.46 13.11
CA LEU A 465 21.18 -26.90 13.26
C LEU A 465 22.12 -27.59 12.22
N ASN A 466 22.33 -26.94 11.10
CA ASN A 466 23.16 -27.39 9.99
C ASN A 466 24.50 -26.65 9.88
N ASN A 467 24.98 -26.01 10.95
CA ASN A 467 26.28 -25.33 11.02
C ASN A 467 26.46 -24.31 9.87
N GLY A 468 25.46 -23.47 9.67
CA GLY A 468 25.48 -22.41 8.66
C GLY A 468 25.10 -22.85 7.24
N ARG A 469 24.55 -24.06 7.05
CA ARG A 469 24.20 -24.58 5.72
C ARG A 469 22.70 -24.59 5.47
N ALA A 470 22.31 -24.26 4.23
CA ALA A 470 20.96 -24.49 3.69
C ALA A 470 21.05 -25.31 2.40
N PHE A 471 20.27 -26.39 2.28
CA PHE A 471 20.25 -27.32 1.12
C PHE A 471 21.65 -27.83 0.69
N GLY A 472 22.61 -27.83 1.60
CA GLY A 472 24.01 -28.26 1.35
C GLY A 472 24.99 -27.09 1.14
N ASP A 473 24.52 -25.91 0.78
CA ASP A 473 25.35 -24.73 0.57
C ASP A 473 25.68 -24.04 1.89
N GLN A 474 26.90 -23.58 2.04
CA GLN A 474 27.35 -22.78 3.19
C GLN A 474 26.94 -21.32 2.94
N ILE A 475 25.87 -20.88 3.57
CA ILE A 475 25.32 -19.52 3.40
C ILE A 475 25.44 -18.64 4.64
N GLY A 476 25.67 -19.23 5.81
CA GLY A 476 25.92 -18.54 7.07
C GLY A 476 27.26 -18.92 7.68
N PRO A 477 27.69 -18.29 8.77
CA PRO A 477 28.93 -18.61 9.46
C PRO A 477 28.92 -20.05 10.01
N LYS A 478 30.10 -20.66 10.12
CA LYS A 478 30.25 -21.93 10.83
C LYS A 478 30.21 -21.66 12.34
N THR A 479 29.14 -22.10 13.00
CA THR A 479 28.88 -21.85 14.42
C THR A 479 29.04 -23.10 15.31
N GLY A 480 29.49 -24.22 14.75
CA GLY A 480 29.66 -25.53 15.40
C GLY A 480 28.62 -26.54 14.97
N GLU A 481 28.98 -27.81 15.05
CA GLU A 481 28.02 -28.90 14.81
C GLU A 481 27.19 -29.15 16.09
N ILE A 482 25.91 -29.42 15.93
CA ILE A 482 24.99 -29.60 17.09
C ILE A 482 25.45 -30.74 18.02
N THR A 483 26.17 -31.69 17.50
CA THR A 483 26.76 -32.82 18.27
C THR A 483 27.88 -32.38 19.24
N GLU A 484 28.45 -31.19 19.02
CA GLU A 484 29.52 -30.64 19.85
C GLU A 484 28.96 -29.77 21.00
N PHE A 485 27.68 -29.40 20.96
CA PHE A 485 27.04 -28.56 21.98
C PHE A 485 26.73 -29.39 23.24
N THR A 486 27.09 -28.85 24.39
CA THR A 486 26.95 -29.50 25.69
C THR A 486 25.74 -29.02 26.48
N CYS A 487 25.23 -27.85 26.19
CA CYS A 487 24.05 -27.23 26.82
C CYS A 487 23.27 -26.40 25.83
N ILE A 488 22.07 -25.95 26.24
CA ILE A 488 21.22 -25.13 25.38
C ILE A 488 21.85 -23.76 25.08
N GLU A 489 22.66 -23.22 26.00
CA GLU A 489 23.35 -21.95 25.85
C GLU A 489 24.34 -21.99 24.67
N ASP A 490 25.03 -23.12 24.44
CA ASP A 490 25.91 -23.28 23.27
C ASP A 490 25.10 -23.12 21.96
N PHE A 491 23.91 -23.72 21.91
CA PHE A 491 23.02 -23.61 20.77
C PHE A 491 22.47 -22.20 20.59
N ILE A 492 22.04 -21.53 21.68
CA ILE A 492 21.55 -20.13 21.66
C ILE A 492 22.65 -19.21 21.14
N ASN A 493 23.89 -19.35 21.64
CA ASN A 493 25.02 -18.56 21.15
C ASN A 493 25.33 -18.80 19.66
N ALA A 494 25.15 -20.01 19.16
CA ALA A 494 25.27 -20.32 17.73
C ALA A 494 24.13 -19.64 16.92
N PHE A 495 22.91 -19.74 17.42
CA PHE A 495 21.74 -19.12 16.80
C PHE A 495 21.84 -17.58 16.75
N GLU A 496 22.27 -16.93 17.82
CA GLU A 496 22.50 -15.48 17.87
C GLU A 496 23.52 -15.02 16.81
N LYS A 497 24.61 -15.78 16.62
CA LYS A 497 25.60 -15.45 15.57
C LYS A 497 25.04 -15.61 14.17
N GLN A 498 24.20 -16.62 13.92
CA GLN A 498 23.49 -16.76 12.65
C GLN A 498 22.49 -15.60 12.44
N MET A 499 21.71 -15.28 13.47
CA MET A 499 20.78 -14.15 13.45
C MET A 499 21.49 -12.83 13.12
N GLU A 500 22.59 -12.52 13.80
CA GLU A 500 23.36 -11.30 13.54
C GLU A 500 23.84 -11.25 12.08
N PHE A 501 24.37 -12.34 11.56
CA PHE A 501 24.85 -12.42 10.18
C PHE A 501 23.71 -12.17 9.18
N PHE A 502 22.59 -12.87 9.34
CA PHE A 502 21.47 -12.76 8.39
C PHE A 502 20.72 -11.44 8.50
N VAL A 503 20.59 -10.85 9.69
CA VAL A 503 20.01 -9.50 9.86
C VAL A 503 20.90 -8.45 9.17
N ARG A 504 22.22 -8.54 9.22
CA ARG A 504 23.13 -7.64 8.49
C ARG A 504 22.94 -7.74 6.98
N ASN A 505 22.78 -8.95 6.44
CA ASN A 505 22.51 -9.14 5.01
C ASN A 505 21.12 -8.63 4.61
N MET A 506 20.10 -8.79 5.47
CA MET A 506 18.77 -8.18 5.24
C MET A 506 18.85 -6.66 5.17
N VAL A 507 19.57 -6.02 6.10
CA VAL A 507 19.77 -4.56 6.08
C VAL A 507 20.51 -4.11 4.82
N GLU A 508 21.48 -4.90 4.34
CA GLU A 508 22.13 -4.64 3.05
C GLU A 508 21.13 -4.68 1.89
N ALA A 509 20.26 -5.70 1.83
CA ALA A 509 19.23 -5.81 0.81
C ALA A 509 18.29 -4.61 0.81
N ASP A 510 17.78 -4.23 1.98
CA ASP A 510 16.89 -3.07 2.12
C ASP A 510 17.58 -1.77 1.67
N ASN A 511 18.85 -1.55 2.04
CA ASN A 511 19.61 -0.38 1.60
C ASN A 511 19.85 -0.36 0.08
N CYS A 512 20.09 -1.52 -0.56
CA CYS A 512 20.24 -1.62 -2.00
C CYS A 512 18.94 -1.29 -2.73
N ILE A 513 17.81 -1.76 -2.21
CA ILE A 513 16.48 -1.50 -2.79
C ILE A 513 16.10 -0.03 -2.60
N ASP A 514 16.31 0.54 -1.41
CA ASP A 514 16.05 1.96 -1.13
C ASP A 514 16.87 2.87 -2.07
N THR A 515 18.15 2.56 -2.24
CA THR A 515 19.02 3.27 -3.20
C THR A 515 18.45 3.18 -4.62
N ALA A 516 18.01 2.00 -5.05
CA ALA A 516 17.46 1.80 -6.38
C ALA A 516 16.16 2.59 -6.60
N HIS A 517 15.29 2.69 -5.60
CA HIS A 517 14.11 3.55 -5.64
C HIS A 517 14.47 5.02 -5.83
N GLY A 518 15.39 5.54 -5.02
CA GLY A 518 15.84 6.93 -5.12
C GLY A 518 16.50 7.26 -6.45
N ASP A 519 17.32 6.35 -6.97
CA ASP A 519 18.10 6.55 -8.19
C ASP A 519 17.29 6.39 -9.48
N LEU A 520 16.27 5.55 -9.52
CA LEU A 520 15.56 5.19 -10.76
C LEU A 520 14.08 5.57 -10.79
N VAL A 521 13.38 5.47 -9.66
CA VAL A 521 11.91 5.58 -9.62
C VAL A 521 11.39 6.48 -8.48
N PRO A 522 11.98 7.67 -8.25
CA PRO A 522 11.46 8.58 -7.24
C PRO A 522 10.03 9.03 -7.58
N LEU A 523 9.22 9.37 -6.56
CA LEU A 523 7.78 9.58 -6.64
C LEU A 523 7.42 11.06 -6.41
N PRO A 524 7.34 11.91 -7.45
CA PRO A 524 7.04 13.32 -7.30
C PRO A 524 5.60 13.60 -6.82
N PHE A 525 4.58 12.86 -7.27
CA PHE A 525 3.20 13.08 -6.85
C PHE A 525 3.02 12.77 -5.36
N GLU A 526 3.45 11.60 -4.92
CA GLU A 526 3.44 11.21 -3.52
C GLU A 526 4.23 12.19 -2.64
N SER A 527 5.44 12.59 -3.07
CA SER A 527 6.31 13.49 -2.31
C SER A 527 5.65 14.83 -1.98
N GLY A 528 4.77 15.35 -2.82
CA GLY A 528 4.01 16.57 -2.52
C GLY A 528 2.91 16.38 -1.47
N LEU A 529 2.59 15.13 -1.13
CA LEU A 529 1.58 14.73 -0.15
C LEU A 529 2.19 14.17 1.15
N ILE A 530 3.51 14.28 1.31
CA ILE A 530 4.23 13.89 2.53
C ILE A 530 4.91 15.12 3.14
N GLU A 531 4.65 15.38 4.42
CA GLU A 531 5.27 16.50 5.15
C GLU A 531 6.78 16.37 5.22
N GLY A 532 7.47 17.48 5.05
CA GLY A 532 8.92 17.56 5.03
C GLY A 532 9.51 17.56 3.61
N CYS A 533 8.88 16.93 2.64
CA CYS A 533 9.41 16.82 1.28
C CYS A 533 9.49 18.18 0.58
N ILE A 534 8.42 18.97 0.58
CA ILE A 534 8.42 20.31 -0.02
C ILE A 534 9.38 21.24 0.73
N GLU A 535 9.38 21.20 2.07
CA GLU A 535 10.24 22.04 2.92
C GLU A 535 11.72 21.74 2.71
N LYS A 536 12.10 20.47 2.58
CA LYS A 536 13.48 20.04 2.34
C LYS A 536 13.89 20.12 0.86
N GLY A 537 12.93 20.15 -0.07
CA GLY A 537 13.15 20.06 -1.51
C GLY A 537 13.72 18.71 -1.94
N LYS A 538 13.20 17.62 -1.36
CA LYS A 538 13.61 16.24 -1.59
C LYS A 538 12.41 15.34 -1.78
N SER A 539 12.54 14.33 -2.63
CA SER A 539 11.54 13.28 -2.73
C SER A 539 11.47 12.45 -1.46
N VAL A 540 10.38 11.72 -1.28
CA VAL A 540 10.20 10.81 -0.16
C VAL A 540 11.31 9.75 -0.14
N GLN A 541 11.69 9.19 -1.29
CA GLN A 541 12.78 8.21 -1.42
C GLN A 541 14.19 8.79 -1.15
N GLU A 542 14.35 10.10 -1.14
CA GLU A 542 15.61 10.76 -0.74
C GLU A 542 15.61 11.19 0.74
N GLY A 543 14.68 10.68 1.55
CA GLY A 543 14.54 11.04 2.96
C GLY A 543 13.85 12.38 3.17
N GLY A 544 12.94 12.78 2.27
CA GLY A 544 12.15 14.00 2.37
C GLY A 544 11.18 14.01 3.54
N ALA A 545 10.59 12.87 3.90
CA ALA A 545 9.65 12.73 5.00
C ALA A 545 10.24 13.16 6.36
N ILE A 546 9.37 13.49 7.32
CA ILE A 546 9.78 13.80 8.70
C ILE A 546 10.34 12.57 9.38
N TRP A 547 9.65 11.43 9.23
CA TRP A 547 10.04 10.13 9.76
C TRP A 547 10.34 9.17 8.62
N ASN A 548 11.44 8.44 8.73
CA ASN A 548 11.82 7.39 7.78
C ASN A 548 12.10 6.13 8.61
N PHE A 549 11.22 5.15 8.51
CA PHE A 549 11.32 3.90 9.24
C PHE A 549 11.50 2.74 8.26
N SER A 550 12.11 1.65 8.73
CA SER A 550 12.10 0.35 8.06
C SER A 550 11.54 -0.67 9.03
N GLY A 551 10.56 -1.43 8.59
CA GLY A 551 9.83 -2.39 9.41
C GLY A 551 9.86 -3.79 8.81
N PRO A 552 10.95 -4.56 8.97
CA PRO A 552 10.96 -5.97 8.58
C PRO A 552 10.04 -6.78 9.49
N GLN A 553 9.38 -7.78 8.93
CA GLN A 553 8.51 -8.70 9.64
C GLN A 553 9.26 -9.97 10.02
N GLY A 554 9.21 -10.37 11.30
CA GLY A 554 9.73 -11.64 11.77
C GLY A 554 8.71 -12.77 11.56
N VAL A 555 9.00 -13.69 10.67
CA VAL A 555 8.15 -14.86 10.37
C VAL A 555 8.71 -16.09 11.05
N GLY A 556 7.86 -16.96 11.61
CA GLY A 556 8.26 -18.19 12.27
C GLY A 556 8.92 -18.00 13.65
N ILE A 557 8.65 -16.88 14.33
CA ILE A 557 9.20 -16.60 15.68
C ILE A 557 8.67 -17.63 16.69
N ILE A 558 7.39 -17.98 16.63
CA ILE A 558 6.77 -18.97 17.51
C ILE A 558 7.38 -20.35 17.26
N ASP A 559 7.52 -20.74 15.98
CA ASP A 559 8.15 -22.02 15.60
C ASP A 559 9.59 -22.10 16.12
N ALA A 560 10.36 -21.01 16.01
CA ALA A 560 11.72 -20.95 16.55
C ALA A 560 11.74 -21.10 18.09
N GLY A 561 10.77 -20.49 18.79
CA GLY A 561 10.60 -20.62 20.24
C GLY A 561 10.28 -22.07 20.64
N ASP A 562 9.33 -22.70 19.94
CA ASP A 562 8.96 -24.10 20.18
C ASP A 562 10.13 -25.05 19.86
N CYS A 563 10.92 -24.78 18.81
CA CYS A 563 12.13 -25.52 18.51
C CYS A 563 13.16 -25.41 19.62
N LEU A 564 13.44 -24.19 20.11
CA LEU A 564 14.37 -23.97 21.22
C LEU A 564 13.95 -24.74 22.47
N TYR A 565 12.67 -24.64 22.84
CA TYR A 565 12.13 -25.37 23.97
C TYR A 565 12.21 -26.89 23.77
N SER A 566 11.90 -27.37 22.57
CA SER A 566 11.97 -28.81 22.24
C SER A 566 13.41 -29.33 22.33
N ILE A 567 14.39 -28.56 21.83
CA ILE A 567 15.81 -28.90 21.92
C ILE A 567 16.25 -28.92 23.38
N GLN A 568 15.95 -27.87 24.15
CA GLN A 568 16.28 -27.83 25.58
C GLN A 568 15.72 -29.04 26.30
N LYS A 569 14.42 -29.28 26.17
CA LYS A 569 13.71 -30.32 26.92
C LYS A 569 14.13 -31.72 26.55
N ASN A 570 14.15 -32.03 25.25
CA ASN A 570 14.33 -33.43 24.81
C ASN A 570 15.80 -33.82 24.61
N VAL A 571 16.70 -32.86 24.31
CA VAL A 571 18.12 -33.14 24.07
C VAL A 571 18.93 -32.94 25.35
N PHE A 572 18.82 -31.79 26.01
CA PHE A 572 19.71 -31.43 27.11
C PHE A 572 19.15 -31.81 28.49
N GLU A 573 17.83 -31.78 28.73
CA GLU A 573 17.25 -32.15 30.04
C GLU A 573 16.88 -33.64 30.12
N ASP A 574 16.04 -34.13 29.21
CA ASP A 574 15.47 -35.48 29.28
C ASP A 574 16.39 -36.54 28.61
N HIS A 575 17.38 -36.10 27.84
CA HIS A 575 18.30 -36.97 27.09
C HIS A 575 17.60 -38.06 26.27
N LYS A 576 16.43 -37.74 25.68
CA LYS A 576 15.60 -38.67 24.89
C LYS A 576 16.24 -39.04 23.55
N PHE A 577 17.10 -38.18 23.03
CA PHE A 577 17.79 -38.39 21.76
C PHE A 577 19.30 -38.58 21.98
N ALA A 578 19.87 -39.62 21.39
CA ALA A 578 21.32 -39.81 21.36
C ALA A 578 21.97 -38.67 20.55
N GLU A 579 23.27 -38.41 20.80
CA GLU A 579 24.01 -37.36 20.09
C GLU A 579 23.92 -37.47 18.57
N ALA A 580 23.84 -38.68 18.02
CA ALA A 580 23.69 -38.96 16.60
C ALA A 580 22.28 -38.55 16.06
N ASP A 581 21.25 -38.57 16.91
CA ASP A 581 19.85 -38.26 16.53
C ASP A 581 19.48 -36.80 16.72
N ARG A 582 20.39 -35.97 17.27
CA ARG A 582 20.14 -34.54 17.46
C ARG A 582 19.79 -33.81 16.16
N LYS A 583 20.25 -34.30 15.00
CA LYS A 583 19.88 -33.80 13.67
C LYS A 583 18.50 -34.27 13.18
N SER A 584 17.96 -35.36 13.75
CA SER A 584 16.63 -35.88 13.38
C SER A 584 15.47 -35.22 14.15
N THR A 585 15.78 -34.37 15.13
CA THR A 585 14.79 -33.47 15.77
C THR A 585 14.31 -32.35 14.83
N ARG A 586 14.58 -32.47 13.53
CA ARG A 586 13.94 -31.66 12.51
C ARG A 586 12.43 -31.80 12.66
N LEU A 587 11.79 -30.68 12.89
CA LEU A 587 10.35 -30.59 12.85
C LEU A 587 9.86 -31.02 11.46
N ASN A 588 9.10 -32.10 11.41
CA ASN A 588 8.24 -32.44 10.28
C ASN A 588 6.94 -31.70 10.42
#